data_058155f2a9889c8d788f818f1e703422
#
_entry.id   058155f2a9889c8d788f818f1e703422
#
_cell.length_a   1.000
_cell.length_b   1.000
_cell.length_c   1.000
_cell.angle_alpha   90.00
_cell.angle_beta   90.00
_cell.angle_gamma   90.00
#
_symmetry.space_group_name_H-M   'P 1'
#
loop_
_entity.id
_entity.type
_entity.pdbx_description
1 polymer ?
#
loop_
_entity_poly.entity_id
_entity_poly.type
_entity_poly.pdbx_seq_one_letter_code
_entity_poly.pdbx_strand_id
1 'polypeptide(L)'
;MHPDRPTLTQVQIIRSLADALTWLERELSWGVPAQELRALTGRIGELYAAMITRGQMALAPNQRGYDVVSAEGEHISVKTITTSAHVSFNAATYEHVDRIMILRINVDPAGDEGVSIEEVIDKPAGEFLKLCKKHPDGLRYTPARRKLTPEEGAQPQNLRITARAAYDGHELVRYENGAIGVLKDGKPLSINVKGFLRPIAAELGIASEHDATLLLTTRQLGSAVIRALNLLEERPAAKPTGRARAATTVKRDGRR
;
A
#
# COMPACT_ATOMS: atom_id res chain seq x y z
N MET A 1 -28.00 20.77 26.58
CA MET A 1 -26.89 21.65 26.16
C MET A 1 -25.62 20.87 26.36
N HIS A 2 -25.02 20.33 25.30
CA HIS A 2 -23.69 19.72 25.40
C HIS A 2 -22.69 20.86 25.55
N PRO A 3 -21.71 20.78 26.46
CA PRO A 3 -20.67 21.77 26.57
C PRO A 3 -19.95 21.87 25.22
N ASP A 4 -19.64 23.12 24.81
CA ASP A 4 -18.92 23.44 23.59
C ASP A 4 -17.72 22.51 23.44
N ARG A 5 -17.81 21.54 22.53
CA ARG A 5 -16.65 20.78 22.15
C ARG A 5 -15.71 21.73 21.41
N PRO A 6 -14.47 21.85 21.83
CA PRO A 6 -13.54 22.74 21.15
C PRO A 6 -13.39 22.30 19.70
N THR A 7 -13.61 23.23 18.77
CA THR A 7 -13.32 23.01 17.35
C THR A 7 -11.83 22.82 17.17
N LEU A 8 -11.44 21.91 16.27
CA LEU A 8 -10.03 21.69 15.97
C LEU A 8 -9.47 22.89 15.19
N THR A 9 -8.30 23.37 15.57
CA THR A 9 -7.56 24.33 14.76
C THR A 9 -7.05 23.67 13.48
N GLN A 10 -6.80 24.45 12.42
CA GLN A 10 -6.21 23.92 11.17
C GLN A 10 -4.89 23.17 11.42
N VAL A 11 -4.07 23.65 12.35
CA VAL A 11 -2.81 22.97 12.73
C VAL A 11 -3.10 21.59 13.35
N GLN A 12 -4.13 21.49 14.18
CA GLN A 12 -4.53 20.19 14.75
C GLN A 12 -5.10 19.24 13.69
N ILE A 13 -5.88 19.76 12.73
CA ILE A 13 -6.40 18.97 11.61
C ILE A 13 -5.25 18.41 10.77
N ILE A 14 -4.27 19.25 10.39
CA ILE A 14 -3.10 18.84 9.60
C ILE A 14 -2.26 17.79 10.35
N ARG A 15 -2.02 17.97 11.65
CA ARG A 15 -1.30 17.00 12.47
C ARG A 15 -2.05 15.68 12.57
N SER A 16 -3.36 15.74 12.84
CA SER A 16 -4.19 14.53 12.90
C SER A 16 -4.23 13.78 11.56
N LEU A 17 -4.22 14.50 10.45
CA LEU A 17 -4.13 13.90 9.12
C LEU A 17 -2.78 13.18 8.91
N ALA A 18 -1.68 13.83 9.27
CA ALA A 18 -0.34 13.23 9.16
C ALA A 18 -0.20 11.97 10.03
N ASP A 19 -0.69 12.02 11.27
CA ASP A 19 -0.69 10.86 12.18
C ASP A 19 -1.55 9.71 11.64
N ALA A 20 -2.73 10.02 11.10
CA ALA A 20 -3.62 9.02 10.52
C ALA A 20 -3.05 8.38 9.25
N LEU A 21 -2.37 9.14 8.40
CA LEU A 21 -1.66 8.62 7.22
C LEU A 21 -0.50 7.71 7.63
N THR A 22 0.31 8.14 8.61
CA THR A 22 1.40 7.31 9.16
C THR A 22 0.88 6.00 9.74
N TRP A 23 -0.26 6.04 10.43
CA TRP A 23 -0.90 4.82 10.94
C TRP A 23 -1.38 3.92 9.79
N LEU A 24 -2.06 4.48 8.79
CA LEU A 24 -2.52 3.74 7.63
C LEU A 24 -1.35 3.03 6.91
N GLU A 25 -0.26 3.74 6.65
CA GLU A 25 0.94 3.16 6.03
C GLU A 25 1.52 2.02 6.85
N ARG A 26 1.54 2.14 8.18
CA ARG A 26 1.99 1.10 9.09
C ARG A 26 1.13 -0.16 9.00
N GLU A 27 -0.20 -0.02 9.06
CA GLU A 27 -1.12 -1.15 8.94
C GLU A 27 -0.99 -1.85 7.58
N LEU A 28 -0.89 -1.07 6.51
CA LEU A 28 -0.65 -1.59 5.16
C LEU A 28 0.69 -2.32 5.07
N SER A 29 1.73 -1.82 5.72
CA SER A 29 3.06 -2.46 5.76
C SER A 29 3.02 -3.81 6.48
N TRP A 30 2.15 -3.95 7.47
CA TRP A 30 1.90 -5.21 8.17
C TRP A 30 1.01 -6.19 7.36
N GLY A 31 0.52 -5.76 6.21
CA GLY A 31 -0.28 -6.58 5.30
C GLY A 31 -1.78 -6.54 5.58
N VAL A 32 -2.26 -5.63 6.43
CA VAL A 32 -3.70 -5.41 6.64
C VAL A 32 -4.30 -4.87 5.33
N PRO A 33 -5.33 -5.50 4.77
CA PRO A 33 -5.96 -5.02 3.54
C PRO A 33 -6.62 -3.66 3.78
N ALA A 34 -6.48 -2.72 2.82
CA ALA A 34 -7.07 -1.38 2.93
C ALA A 34 -8.59 -1.41 3.15
N GLN A 35 -9.27 -2.48 2.70
CA GLN A 35 -10.71 -2.67 2.89
C GLN A 35 -11.11 -2.88 4.36
N GLU A 36 -10.20 -3.38 5.19
CA GLU A 36 -10.43 -3.58 6.62
C GLU A 36 -10.22 -2.29 7.41
N LEU A 37 -9.52 -1.31 6.84
CA LEU A 37 -9.19 -0.02 7.47
C LEU A 37 -10.22 1.09 7.14
N ARG A 38 -11.48 0.73 6.89
CA ARG A 38 -12.52 1.68 6.45
C ARG A 38 -12.73 2.86 7.39
N ALA A 39 -12.72 2.62 8.69
CA ALA A 39 -12.88 3.69 9.68
C ALA A 39 -11.71 4.68 9.62
N LEU A 40 -10.48 4.17 9.48
CA LEU A 40 -9.29 4.99 9.37
C LEU A 40 -9.26 5.77 8.04
N THR A 41 -9.53 5.11 6.92
CA THR A 41 -9.57 5.77 5.61
C THR A 41 -10.70 6.80 5.51
N GLY A 42 -11.86 6.54 6.12
CA GLY A 42 -12.93 7.51 6.24
C GLY A 42 -12.47 8.76 7.00
N ARG A 43 -11.83 8.57 8.16
CA ARG A 43 -11.31 9.67 8.98
C ARG A 43 -10.23 10.48 8.26
N ILE A 44 -9.35 9.83 7.50
CA ILE A 44 -8.35 10.50 6.66
C ILE A 44 -9.03 11.42 5.64
N GLY A 45 -10.07 10.92 4.96
CA GLY A 45 -10.81 11.74 3.98
C GLY A 45 -11.50 12.94 4.61
N GLU A 46 -12.14 12.78 5.75
CA GLU A 46 -12.75 13.88 6.50
C GLU A 46 -11.73 14.94 6.91
N LEU A 47 -10.58 14.53 7.46
CA LEU A 47 -9.49 15.44 7.85
C LEU A 47 -8.90 16.15 6.63
N TYR A 48 -8.72 15.43 5.52
CA TYR A 48 -8.24 16.01 4.27
C TYR A 48 -9.23 17.07 3.75
N ALA A 49 -10.52 16.75 3.68
CA ALA A 49 -11.56 17.70 3.27
C ALA A 49 -11.60 18.95 4.16
N ALA A 50 -11.53 18.77 5.49
CA ALA A 50 -11.49 19.90 6.43
C ALA A 50 -10.22 20.75 6.24
N MET A 51 -9.08 20.14 5.92
CA MET A 51 -7.84 20.86 5.64
C MET A 51 -7.94 21.72 4.38
N ILE A 52 -8.35 21.13 3.24
CA ILE A 52 -8.35 21.82 1.95
C ILE A 52 -9.44 22.91 1.86
N THR A 53 -10.56 22.71 2.56
CA THR A 53 -11.65 23.70 2.64
C THR A 53 -11.47 24.71 3.77
N ARG A 54 -10.35 24.65 4.51
CA ARG A 54 -10.09 25.43 5.74
C ARG A 54 -11.26 25.35 6.73
N GLY A 55 -11.99 24.24 6.67
CA GLY A 55 -13.22 24.02 7.40
C GLY A 55 -13.00 23.35 8.76
N GLN A 56 -14.08 22.82 9.29
CA GLN A 56 -14.14 22.15 10.59
C GLN A 56 -14.79 20.78 10.44
N MET A 57 -14.36 19.85 11.28
CA MET A 57 -15.04 18.57 11.40
C MET A 57 -16.44 18.77 11.99
N ALA A 58 -17.40 17.96 11.55
CA ALA A 58 -18.73 17.96 12.16
C ALA A 58 -18.64 17.71 13.67
N LEU A 59 -19.37 18.50 14.45
CA LEU A 59 -19.26 18.49 15.92
C LEU A 59 -19.81 17.20 16.56
N ALA A 60 -20.77 16.56 15.93
CA ALA A 60 -21.36 15.31 16.43
C ALA A 60 -20.83 14.11 15.64
N PRO A 61 -20.38 13.03 16.31
CA PRO A 61 -19.84 11.83 15.64
C PRO A 61 -20.83 11.13 14.70
N ASN A 62 -22.13 11.39 14.86
CA ASN A 62 -23.21 10.81 14.05
C ASN A 62 -24.10 11.90 13.45
N GLN A 63 -23.53 13.03 13.09
CA GLN A 63 -24.27 14.10 12.44
C GLN A 63 -24.87 13.61 11.13
N ARG A 64 -26.16 13.86 10.94
CA ARG A 64 -26.85 13.38 9.73
C ARG A 64 -26.42 14.22 8.53
N GLY A 65 -25.89 13.54 7.50
CA GLY A 65 -25.75 14.07 6.17
C GLY A 65 -24.37 14.60 5.82
N TYR A 66 -23.68 15.30 6.71
CA TYR A 66 -22.37 15.90 6.40
C TYR A 66 -21.29 15.57 7.44
N ASP A 67 -20.06 15.61 7.00
CA ASP A 67 -18.87 15.21 7.75
C ASP A 67 -17.96 16.42 8.08
N VAL A 68 -18.04 17.47 7.26
CA VAL A 68 -17.20 18.68 7.34
C VAL A 68 -18.08 19.92 7.07
N VAL A 69 -17.76 21.03 7.73
CA VAL A 69 -18.29 22.38 7.43
C VAL A 69 -17.13 23.21 6.88
N SER A 70 -17.24 23.70 5.65
CA SER A 70 -16.20 24.54 5.03
C SER A 70 -16.04 25.91 5.72
N ALA A 71 -15.00 26.65 5.37
CA ALA A 71 -14.82 28.02 5.86
C ALA A 71 -15.96 28.96 5.43
N GLU A 72 -16.62 28.66 4.32
CA GLU A 72 -17.77 29.38 3.77
C GLU A 72 -19.10 28.92 4.39
N GLY A 73 -19.07 27.93 5.28
CA GLY A 73 -20.26 27.41 5.96
C GLY A 73 -20.98 26.30 5.19
N GLU A 74 -20.42 25.78 4.09
CA GLU A 74 -21.00 24.67 3.33
C GLU A 74 -20.91 23.34 4.12
N HIS A 75 -22.00 22.59 4.13
CA HIS A 75 -22.06 21.25 4.68
C HIS A 75 -21.58 20.25 3.63
N ILE A 76 -20.43 19.63 3.87
CA ILE A 76 -19.77 18.73 2.94
C ILE A 76 -19.92 17.29 3.41
N SER A 77 -20.51 16.42 2.56
CA SER A 77 -20.45 14.98 2.78
C SER A 77 -19.24 14.41 2.09
N VAL A 78 -18.39 13.73 2.87
CA VAL A 78 -17.13 13.14 2.39
C VAL A 78 -17.30 11.64 2.28
N LYS A 79 -16.88 11.08 1.15
CA LYS A 79 -16.79 9.64 0.94
C LYS A 79 -15.39 9.27 0.51
N THR A 80 -14.79 8.36 1.24
CA THR A 80 -13.43 7.87 0.94
C THR A 80 -13.51 6.45 0.40
N ILE A 81 -12.86 6.22 -0.72
CA ILE A 81 -12.74 4.91 -1.35
C ILE A 81 -11.25 4.51 -1.47
N THR A 82 -11.01 3.23 -1.45
CA THR A 82 -9.72 2.61 -1.79
C THR A 82 -9.86 1.83 -3.09
N THR A 83 -10.42 0.63 -3.03
CA THR A 83 -10.63 -0.28 -4.17
C THR A 83 -12.07 -0.35 -4.65
N SER A 84 -12.99 0.36 -3.99
CA SER A 84 -14.43 0.28 -4.30
C SER A 84 -14.75 0.78 -5.70
N ALA A 85 -15.55 -0.01 -6.43
CA ALA A 85 -16.01 0.35 -7.77
C ALA A 85 -17.19 1.34 -7.77
N HIS A 86 -17.82 1.57 -6.62
CA HIS A 86 -18.95 2.49 -6.48
C HIS A 86 -19.03 3.08 -5.08
N VAL A 87 -19.77 4.18 -4.96
CA VAL A 87 -20.11 4.85 -3.70
C VAL A 87 -21.62 4.92 -3.58
N SER A 88 -22.17 4.52 -2.44
CA SER A 88 -23.59 4.58 -2.16
C SER A 88 -23.93 5.74 -1.22
N PHE A 89 -25.05 6.40 -1.47
CA PHE A 89 -25.55 7.54 -0.70
C PHE A 89 -26.98 7.27 -0.25
N ASN A 90 -27.28 7.64 0.99
CA ASN A 90 -28.64 7.60 1.49
C ASN A 90 -29.37 8.87 1.03
N ALA A 91 -30.44 8.70 0.27
CA ALA A 91 -31.25 9.82 -0.22
C ALA A 91 -31.85 10.68 0.89
N ALA A 92 -32.17 10.09 2.05
CA ALA A 92 -32.80 10.80 3.17
C ALA A 92 -31.86 11.79 3.91
N THR A 93 -30.55 11.69 3.69
CA THR A 93 -29.57 12.60 4.33
C THR A 93 -29.08 13.71 3.41
N TYR A 94 -29.53 13.68 2.15
CA TYR A 94 -29.05 14.58 1.09
C TYR A 94 -29.50 16.02 1.22
N GLU A 95 -30.67 16.26 1.83
CA GLU A 95 -31.25 17.60 2.03
C GLU A 95 -30.42 18.49 2.96
N HIS A 96 -29.48 17.91 3.72
CA HIS A 96 -28.61 18.61 4.64
C HIS A 96 -27.20 18.84 4.09
N VAL A 97 -26.98 18.55 2.81
CA VAL A 97 -25.65 18.55 2.20
C VAL A 97 -25.61 19.56 1.04
N ASP A 98 -24.68 20.50 1.14
CA ASP A 98 -24.44 21.50 0.10
C ASP A 98 -23.48 20.99 -0.97
N ARG A 99 -22.49 20.17 -0.57
CA ARG A 99 -21.39 19.74 -1.41
C ARG A 99 -20.99 18.29 -1.15
N ILE A 100 -20.65 17.57 -2.19
CA ILE A 100 -20.15 16.19 -2.12
C ILE A 100 -18.69 16.15 -2.52
N MET A 101 -17.90 15.51 -1.67
CA MET A 101 -16.49 15.22 -1.94
C MET A 101 -16.26 13.71 -1.91
N ILE A 102 -15.77 13.16 -3.01
CA ILE A 102 -15.34 11.76 -3.08
C ILE A 102 -13.82 11.75 -3.25
N LEU A 103 -13.16 11.13 -2.29
CA LEU A 103 -11.71 11.01 -2.24
C LEU A 103 -11.33 9.55 -2.49
N ARG A 104 -10.24 9.33 -3.20
CA ARG A 104 -9.63 8.02 -3.34
C ARG A 104 -8.28 8.00 -2.64
N ILE A 105 -8.10 7.05 -1.75
CA ILE A 105 -6.79 6.73 -1.19
C ILE A 105 -6.15 5.69 -2.11
N ASN A 106 -5.12 6.12 -2.82
CA ASN A 106 -4.29 5.27 -3.65
C ASN A 106 -3.17 4.72 -2.77
N VAL A 107 -3.04 3.41 -2.75
CA VAL A 107 -1.96 2.71 -2.08
C VAL A 107 -1.04 2.19 -3.18
N ASP A 108 0.21 2.62 -3.20
CA ASP A 108 1.18 2.07 -4.14
C ASP A 108 1.48 0.60 -3.76
N PRO A 109 1.11 -0.37 -4.62
CA PRO A 109 1.40 -1.78 -4.34
C PRO A 109 2.90 -2.07 -4.28
N ALA A 110 3.74 -1.24 -4.88
CA ALA A 110 5.19 -1.33 -4.82
C ALA A 110 5.77 -0.70 -3.54
N GLY A 111 4.99 0.15 -2.85
CA GLY A 111 5.32 0.71 -1.55
C GLY A 111 6.36 1.82 -1.54
N ASP A 112 6.75 2.36 -2.70
CA ASP A 112 7.77 3.42 -2.76
C ASP A 112 7.18 4.83 -2.74
N GLU A 113 5.95 5.00 -3.26
CA GLU A 113 5.27 6.29 -3.26
C GLU A 113 4.36 6.49 -2.04
N GLY A 114 4.25 5.45 -1.16
CA GLY A 114 3.42 5.50 0.02
C GLY A 114 1.92 5.55 -0.29
N VAL A 115 1.22 6.43 0.42
CA VAL A 115 -0.22 6.66 0.27
C VAL A 115 -0.45 8.04 -0.33
N SER A 116 -1.27 8.12 -1.37
CA SER A 116 -1.70 9.41 -1.95
C SER A 116 -3.23 9.56 -1.91
N ILE A 117 -3.69 10.81 -1.86
CA ILE A 117 -5.12 11.15 -1.85
C ILE A 117 -5.46 11.85 -3.16
N GLU A 118 -6.44 11.31 -3.88
CA GLU A 118 -6.97 11.84 -5.15
C GLU A 118 -8.39 12.39 -4.93
N GLU A 119 -8.64 13.59 -5.39
CA GLU A 119 -9.99 14.16 -5.43
C GLU A 119 -10.72 13.64 -6.68
N VAL A 120 -11.59 12.66 -6.50
CA VAL A 120 -12.35 12.04 -7.60
C VAL A 120 -13.54 12.90 -7.99
N ILE A 121 -14.22 13.45 -7.01
CA ILE A 121 -15.36 14.36 -7.16
C ILE A 121 -15.28 15.44 -6.07
N ASP A 122 -15.54 16.65 -6.49
CA ASP A 122 -15.79 17.80 -5.65
C ASP A 122 -16.82 18.69 -6.35
N LYS A 123 -18.10 18.59 -5.90
CA LYS A 123 -19.22 19.21 -6.59
C LYS A 123 -20.36 19.60 -5.65
N PRO A 124 -21.13 20.66 -6.00
CA PRO A 124 -22.41 20.92 -5.36
C PRO A 124 -23.32 19.68 -5.39
N ALA A 125 -24.04 19.45 -4.28
CA ALA A 125 -24.88 18.26 -4.13
C ALA A 125 -25.90 18.10 -5.27
N GLY A 126 -26.55 19.18 -5.72
CA GLY A 126 -27.51 19.15 -6.81
C GLY A 126 -26.93 18.75 -8.17
N GLU A 127 -25.67 19.09 -8.43
CA GLU A 127 -24.96 18.64 -9.64
C GLU A 127 -24.53 17.19 -9.56
N PHE A 128 -24.04 16.78 -8.40
CA PHE A 128 -23.61 15.44 -8.16
C PHE A 128 -24.77 14.44 -8.29
N LEU A 129 -25.98 14.78 -7.84
CA LEU A 129 -27.17 13.96 -7.98
C LEU A 129 -27.44 13.54 -9.43
N LYS A 130 -27.16 14.41 -10.39
CA LYS A 130 -27.34 14.12 -11.84
C LYS A 130 -26.38 13.04 -12.35
N LEU A 131 -25.29 12.80 -11.63
CA LEU A 131 -24.30 11.76 -11.96
C LEU A 131 -24.64 10.42 -11.32
N CYS A 132 -25.54 10.39 -10.36
CA CYS A 132 -25.93 9.19 -9.62
C CYS A 132 -27.00 8.39 -10.36
N LYS A 133 -26.93 7.07 -10.22
CA LYS A 133 -27.98 6.15 -10.63
C LYS A 133 -28.84 5.76 -9.43
N LYS A 134 -30.16 5.67 -9.64
CA LYS A 134 -31.06 5.11 -8.62
C LYS A 134 -30.78 3.63 -8.43
N HIS A 135 -30.76 3.20 -7.18
CA HIS A 135 -30.57 1.82 -6.76
C HIS A 135 -31.59 1.51 -5.64
N PRO A 136 -32.00 0.25 -5.42
CA PRO A 136 -32.94 -0.09 -4.34
C PRO A 136 -32.52 0.45 -2.97
N ASP A 137 -31.21 0.50 -2.69
CA ASP A 137 -30.64 0.96 -1.41
C ASP A 137 -30.34 2.47 -1.38
N GLY A 138 -30.77 3.26 -2.37
CA GLY A 138 -30.53 4.69 -2.45
C GLY A 138 -29.92 5.18 -3.77
N LEU A 139 -28.94 6.06 -3.69
CA LEU A 139 -28.24 6.61 -4.86
C LEU A 139 -26.86 5.99 -4.97
N ARG A 140 -26.44 5.66 -6.19
CA ARG A 140 -25.12 5.07 -6.46
C ARG A 140 -24.38 5.86 -7.52
N TYR A 141 -23.15 6.24 -7.18
CA TYR A 141 -22.19 6.82 -8.10
C TYR A 141 -21.09 5.80 -8.41
N THR A 142 -20.69 5.71 -9.68
CA THR A 142 -19.58 4.87 -10.13
C THR A 142 -18.45 5.78 -10.58
N PRO A 143 -17.39 5.92 -9.78
CA PRO A 143 -16.22 6.69 -10.17
C PRO A 143 -15.61 6.14 -11.46
N ALA A 144 -15.09 7.03 -12.31
CA ALA A 144 -14.25 6.59 -13.41
C ALA A 144 -13.07 5.78 -12.85
N ARG A 145 -12.70 4.71 -13.55
CA ARG A 145 -11.46 4.00 -13.19
C ARG A 145 -10.32 5.00 -13.28
N ARG A 146 -9.41 4.95 -12.30
CA ARG A 146 -8.16 5.71 -12.38
C ARG A 146 -7.52 5.42 -13.74
N LYS A 147 -7.31 6.46 -14.52
CA LYS A 147 -6.43 6.36 -15.68
C LYS A 147 -5.04 6.27 -15.10
N LEU A 148 -4.45 5.09 -15.16
CA LEU A 148 -3.03 4.95 -14.88
C LEU A 148 -2.27 5.89 -15.81
N THR A 149 -1.31 6.64 -15.30
CA THR A 149 -0.38 7.36 -16.17
C THR A 149 0.29 6.36 -17.10
N PRO A 150 0.78 6.76 -18.27
CA PRO A 150 1.52 5.86 -19.15
C PRO A 150 2.67 5.13 -18.43
N GLU A 151 3.27 5.76 -17.43
CA GLU A 151 4.33 5.19 -16.58
C GLU A 151 3.79 4.15 -15.59
N GLU A 152 2.61 4.38 -15.00
CA GLU A 152 1.93 3.44 -14.09
C GLU A 152 1.23 2.30 -14.86
N GLY A 153 0.78 2.56 -16.09
CA GLY A 153 0.15 1.58 -16.98
C GLY A 153 1.15 0.85 -17.87
N ALA A 154 2.44 1.22 -17.83
CA ALA A 154 3.48 0.51 -18.54
C ALA A 154 3.52 -0.94 -18.02
N GLN A 155 3.07 -1.87 -18.88
CA GLN A 155 3.21 -3.28 -18.54
C GLN A 155 4.70 -3.56 -18.32
N PRO A 156 5.05 -4.38 -17.33
CA PRO A 156 6.45 -4.76 -17.07
C PRO A 156 7.21 -5.22 -18.32
N GLN A 157 6.49 -5.72 -19.31
CA GLN A 157 7.04 -6.18 -20.60
C GLN A 157 7.74 -5.08 -21.42
N ASN A 158 7.38 -3.81 -21.22
CA ASN A 158 7.96 -2.68 -21.96
C ASN A 158 9.07 -1.95 -21.18
N LEU A 159 9.31 -2.35 -19.94
CA LEU A 159 10.34 -1.73 -19.10
C LEU A 159 11.66 -2.49 -19.24
N ARG A 160 12.76 -1.73 -19.30
CA ARG A 160 14.10 -2.32 -19.34
C ARG A 160 14.42 -2.99 -18.00
N ILE A 161 14.88 -4.24 -18.05
CA ILE A 161 15.35 -4.96 -16.88
C ILE A 161 16.75 -4.46 -16.51
N THR A 162 16.93 -4.01 -15.27
CA THR A 162 18.17 -3.45 -14.73
C THR A 162 18.96 -4.42 -13.87
N ALA A 163 18.31 -5.47 -13.34
CA ALA A 163 18.95 -6.54 -12.59
C ALA A 163 18.14 -7.83 -12.71
N ARG A 164 18.81 -8.98 -12.60
CA ARG A 164 18.23 -10.32 -12.65
C ARG A 164 18.87 -11.22 -11.60
N ALA A 165 18.12 -12.22 -11.14
CA ALA A 165 18.64 -13.35 -10.38
C ALA A 165 17.75 -14.58 -10.61
N ALA A 166 18.35 -15.76 -10.69
CA ALA A 166 17.62 -17.00 -10.79
C ALA A 166 17.34 -17.59 -9.39
N TYR A 167 16.16 -18.17 -9.19
CA TYR A 167 15.80 -18.86 -7.97
C TYR A 167 14.71 -19.91 -8.25
N ASP A 168 14.99 -21.17 -7.98
CA ASP A 168 14.06 -22.30 -8.08
C ASP A 168 13.22 -22.30 -9.38
N GLY A 169 13.90 -22.21 -10.53
CA GLY A 169 13.26 -22.21 -11.85
C GLY A 169 12.46 -20.94 -12.18
N HIS A 170 12.58 -19.91 -11.35
CA HIS A 170 12.04 -18.60 -11.60
C HIS A 170 13.16 -17.58 -11.82
N GLU A 171 12.85 -16.51 -12.54
CA GLU A 171 13.74 -15.37 -12.72
C GLU A 171 13.16 -14.17 -12.00
N LEU A 172 13.85 -13.67 -11.00
CA LEU A 172 13.56 -12.41 -10.32
C LEU A 172 14.16 -11.28 -11.13
N VAL A 173 13.37 -10.29 -11.47
CA VAL A 173 13.82 -9.15 -12.27
C VAL A 173 13.50 -7.83 -11.58
N ARG A 174 14.42 -6.88 -11.72
CA ARG A 174 14.20 -5.49 -11.35
C ARG A 174 14.11 -4.67 -12.63
N TYR A 175 13.03 -3.90 -12.76
CA TYR A 175 12.83 -2.99 -13.87
C TYR A 175 13.46 -1.61 -13.59
N GLU A 176 13.62 -0.79 -14.64
CA GLU A 176 14.21 0.54 -14.57
C GLU A 176 13.44 1.51 -13.66
N ASN A 177 12.12 1.32 -13.52
CA ASN A 177 11.29 2.08 -12.56
C ASN A 177 11.38 1.53 -11.12
N GLY A 178 12.26 0.57 -10.86
CA GLY A 178 12.45 -0.07 -9.56
C GLY A 178 11.44 -1.20 -9.25
N ALA A 179 10.41 -1.41 -10.04
CA ALA A 179 9.46 -2.50 -9.82
C ALA A 179 10.16 -3.86 -9.89
N ILE A 180 9.67 -4.81 -9.08
CA ILE A 180 10.17 -6.18 -9.05
C ILE A 180 9.15 -7.08 -9.74
N GLY A 181 9.63 -7.93 -10.63
CA GLY A 181 8.84 -8.96 -11.29
C GLY A 181 9.37 -10.36 -11.03
N VAL A 182 8.51 -11.34 -11.23
CA VAL A 182 8.87 -12.76 -11.25
C VAL A 182 8.49 -13.31 -12.61
N LEU A 183 9.45 -13.90 -13.30
CA LEU A 183 9.24 -14.53 -14.60
C LEU A 183 9.37 -16.04 -14.45
N LYS A 184 8.64 -16.77 -15.26
CA LYS A 184 8.83 -18.21 -15.49
C LYS A 184 8.83 -18.45 -16.99
N ASP A 185 9.84 -19.13 -17.48
CA ASP A 185 10.05 -19.35 -18.92
C ASP A 185 9.98 -18.02 -19.75
N GLY A 186 10.55 -16.94 -19.19
CA GLY A 186 10.58 -15.62 -19.80
C GLY A 186 9.25 -14.86 -19.76
N LYS A 187 8.18 -15.41 -19.16
CA LYS A 187 6.86 -14.79 -19.06
C LYS A 187 6.57 -14.26 -17.66
N PRO A 188 6.03 -13.04 -17.52
CA PRO A 188 5.68 -12.48 -16.21
C PRO A 188 4.59 -13.32 -15.53
N LEU A 189 4.78 -13.60 -14.24
CA LEU A 189 3.78 -14.26 -13.41
C LEU A 189 2.93 -13.20 -12.70
N SER A 190 1.61 -13.40 -12.72
CA SER A 190 0.66 -12.59 -11.96
C SER A 190 0.50 -13.16 -10.55
N ILE A 191 1.47 -12.87 -9.66
CA ILE A 191 1.51 -13.37 -8.28
C ILE A 191 1.74 -12.23 -7.29
N ASN A 192 1.49 -12.48 -6.01
CA ASN A 192 1.92 -11.59 -4.95
C ASN A 192 3.45 -11.66 -4.80
N VAL A 193 4.15 -10.73 -5.47
CA VAL A 193 5.62 -10.69 -5.51
C VAL A 193 6.22 -10.59 -4.10
N LYS A 194 5.68 -9.75 -3.20
CA LYS A 194 6.18 -9.63 -1.83
C LYS A 194 6.04 -10.93 -1.05
N GLY A 195 4.91 -11.63 -1.22
CA GLY A 195 4.69 -12.95 -0.61
C GLY A 195 5.66 -14.01 -1.13
N PHE A 196 6.01 -13.96 -2.42
CA PHE A 196 6.99 -14.84 -3.06
C PHE A 196 8.42 -14.56 -2.55
N LEU A 197 8.78 -13.30 -2.33
CA LEU A 197 10.12 -12.89 -1.89
C LEU A 197 10.42 -13.21 -0.42
N ARG A 198 9.40 -13.21 0.46
CA ARG A 198 9.59 -13.42 1.91
C ARG A 198 10.31 -14.70 2.29
N PRO A 199 9.88 -15.89 1.84
CA PRO A 199 10.59 -17.13 2.15
C PRO A 199 12.02 -17.12 1.64
N ILE A 200 12.26 -16.58 0.44
CA ILE A 200 13.62 -16.47 -0.14
C ILE A 200 14.49 -15.56 0.73
N ALA A 201 13.96 -14.43 1.17
CA ALA A 201 14.67 -13.51 2.06
C ALA A 201 15.03 -14.15 3.39
N ALA A 202 14.15 -14.98 3.96
CA ALA A 202 14.41 -15.73 5.18
C ALA A 202 15.55 -16.76 4.97
N GLU A 203 15.53 -17.53 3.88
CA GLU A 203 16.58 -18.48 3.53
C GLU A 203 17.94 -17.80 3.32
N LEU A 204 17.95 -16.60 2.75
CA LEU A 204 19.16 -15.82 2.50
C LEU A 204 19.64 -15.05 3.73
N GLY A 205 18.94 -15.12 4.88
CA GLY A 205 19.28 -14.40 6.10
C GLY A 205 19.20 -12.87 5.96
N ILE A 206 18.45 -12.37 4.97
CA ILE A 206 18.27 -10.92 4.74
C ILE A 206 17.48 -10.30 5.88
N ALA A 207 16.63 -11.09 6.54
CA ALA A 207 15.94 -10.71 7.75
C ALA A 207 15.92 -11.92 8.68
N SER A 208 16.60 -11.78 9.81
CA SER A 208 16.63 -12.79 10.87
C SER A 208 15.36 -12.83 11.71
N GLU A 209 14.50 -11.82 11.60
CA GLU A 209 13.26 -11.71 12.34
C GLU A 209 12.07 -11.42 11.40
N HIS A 210 10.94 -12.05 11.70
CA HIS A 210 9.69 -11.93 10.95
C HIS A 210 9.25 -10.47 10.73
N ASP A 211 9.63 -9.58 11.64
CA ASP A 211 9.28 -8.17 11.62
C ASP A 211 10.08 -7.33 10.61
N ALA A 212 11.35 -7.64 10.37
CA ALA A 212 12.19 -6.82 9.50
C ALA A 212 11.80 -6.93 8.01
N THR A 213 11.35 -8.11 7.54
CA THR A 213 10.85 -8.24 6.15
C THR A 213 9.47 -7.61 5.95
N LEU A 214 8.69 -7.44 7.02
CA LEU A 214 7.40 -6.77 6.97
C LEU A 214 7.56 -5.27 6.71
N LEU A 215 8.64 -4.67 7.21
CA LEU A 215 8.92 -3.23 7.08
C LEU A 215 9.48 -2.86 5.70
N LEU A 216 10.11 -3.80 4.98
CA LEU A 216 10.65 -3.53 3.65
C LEU A 216 9.55 -3.47 2.59
N THR A 217 9.63 -2.48 1.72
CA THR A 217 8.81 -2.41 0.51
C THR A 217 9.15 -3.57 -0.43
N THR A 218 8.27 -3.89 -1.38
CA THR A 218 8.53 -4.93 -2.40
C THR A 218 9.80 -4.64 -3.18
N ARG A 219 10.07 -3.36 -3.50
CA ARG A 219 11.27 -2.92 -4.21
C ARG A 219 12.53 -3.12 -3.39
N GLN A 220 12.50 -2.74 -2.13
CA GLN A 220 13.64 -2.90 -1.20
C GLN A 220 13.93 -4.38 -0.98
N LEU A 221 12.90 -5.17 -0.66
CA LEU A 221 13.02 -6.60 -0.44
C LEU A 221 13.56 -7.32 -1.68
N GLY A 222 12.94 -7.07 -2.86
CA GLY A 222 13.35 -7.69 -4.11
C GLY A 222 14.76 -7.28 -4.53
N SER A 223 15.14 -6.01 -4.34
CA SER A 223 16.51 -5.55 -4.63
C SER A 223 17.54 -6.21 -3.72
N ALA A 224 17.21 -6.42 -2.43
CA ALA A 224 18.08 -7.12 -1.48
C ALA A 224 18.22 -8.61 -1.84
N VAL A 225 17.10 -9.28 -2.17
CA VAL A 225 17.08 -10.69 -2.58
C VAL A 225 17.91 -10.89 -3.86
N ILE A 226 17.66 -10.09 -4.91
CA ILE A 226 18.40 -10.19 -6.18
C ILE A 226 19.91 -10.01 -5.96
N ARG A 227 20.29 -9.03 -5.12
CA ARG A 227 21.70 -8.79 -4.79
C ARG A 227 22.32 -9.97 -4.05
N ALA A 228 21.61 -10.54 -3.08
CA ALA A 228 22.13 -11.65 -2.29
C ALA A 228 22.28 -12.92 -3.14
N LEU A 229 21.33 -13.23 -4.02
CA LEU A 229 21.41 -14.36 -4.96
C LEU A 229 22.61 -14.20 -5.89
N ASN A 230 22.83 -13.03 -6.50
CA ASN A 230 23.97 -12.79 -7.38
C ASN A 230 25.31 -12.92 -6.65
N LEU A 231 25.40 -12.47 -5.38
CA LEU A 231 26.61 -12.66 -4.56
C LEU A 231 26.89 -14.13 -4.22
N LEU A 232 25.87 -14.98 -4.16
CA LEU A 232 26.05 -16.43 -3.98
C LEU A 232 26.55 -17.10 -5.26
N GLU A 233 26.06 -16.67 -6.43
CA GLU A 233 26.54 -17.19 -7.73
C GLU A 233 28.00 -16.77 -8.01
N GLU A 234 28.43 -15.60 -7.58
CA GLU A 234 29.80 -15.10 -7.75
C GLU A 234 30.82 -15.75 -6.79
N ARG A 235 30.38 -16.48 -5.77
CA ARG A 235 31.30 -17.22 -4.88
C ARG A 235 31.87 -18.43 -5.61
N PRO A 236 33.19 -18.49 -5.93
CA PRO A 236 33.78 -19.67 -6.52
C PRO A 236 33.63 -20.83 -5.54
N ALA A 237 33.19 -21.99 -6.04
CA ALA A 237 33.07 -23.21 -5.26
C ALA A 237 34.34 -23.44 -4.47
N ALA A 238 34.27 -23.43 -3.14
CA ALA A 238 35.40 -23.68 -2.28
C ALA A 238 36.01 -25.06 -2.67
N LYS A 239 37.25 -25.06 -3.14
CA LYS A 239 37.97 -26.31 -3.42
C LYS A 239 37.93 -27.18 -2.18
N PRO A 240 37.55 -28.46 -2.27
CA PRO A 240 37.63 -29.35 -1.13
C PRO A 240 39.06 -29.44 -0.68
N THR A 241 39.38 -28.93 0.50
CA THR A 241 40.67 -29.16 1.14
C THR A 241 40.75 -30.60 1.58
N GLY A 242 41.24 -31.42 0.67
CA GLY A 242 41.58 -32.81 0.95
C GLY A 242 42.75 -32.85 1.94
N ARG A 243 42.45 -32.93 3.21
CA ARG A 243 43.40 -33.36 4.23
C ARG A 243 43.40 -34.88 4.28
N ALA A 244 44.27 -35.49 3.48
CA ALA A 244 44.62 -36.90 3.63
C ALA A 244 45.18 -37.08 5.04
N ARG A 245 44.46 -37.81 5.90
CA ARG A 245 44.99 -38.35 7.14
C ARG A 245 45.93 -39.50 6.78
N ALA A 246 47.21 -39.29 6.95
CA ALA A 246 48.22 -40.34 6.96
C ALA A 246 47.89 -41.30 8.10
N ALA A 247 47.58 -42.55 7.74
CA ALA A 247 47.45 -43.66 8.67
C ALA A 247 48.83 -44.06 9.16
N THR A 248 49.17 -43.72 10.39
CA THR A 248 50.36 -44.21 11.06
C THR A 248 50.08 -45.63 11.54
N THR A 249 50.65 -46.60 10.85
CA THR A 249 50.65 -48.03 11.24
C THR A 249 51.63 -48.19 12.40
N VAL A 250 51.16 -48.36 13.62
CA VAL A 250 51.97 -48.80 14.76
C VAL A 250 52.14 -50.31 14.70
N LYS A 251 53.37 -50.74 14.36
CA LYS A 251 53.82 -52.11 14.55
C LYS A 251 53.92 -52.37 16.04
N ARG A 252 53.11 -53.30 16.51
CA ARG A 252 53.34 -53.96 17.82
C ARG A 252 54.36 -55.06 17.64
N ASP A 253 55.56 -54.85 18.11
CA ASP A 253 56.55 -55.85 18.32
C ASP A 253 56.24 -56.60 19.62
N GLY A 254 56.16 -57.93 19.53
CA GLY A 254 56.02 -58.84 20.67
C GLY A 254 57.37 -59.15 21.29
N ARG A 255 57.36 -59.21 22.61
CA ARG A 255 58.32 -60.13 23.31
C ARG A 255 57.80 -60.43 24.73
N ARG A 256 57.63 -61.72 24.95
CA ARG A 256 57.70 -62.56 26.16
C ARG A 256 56.72 -62.26 27.33
#